data_5fddfdd5371ab1ceb677b4df773bbb02
#
_entry.id   5fddfdd5371ab1ceb677b4df773bbb02
#
_cell.length_a   1.000
_cell.length_b   1.000
_cell.length_c   1.000
_cell.angle_alpha   90.00
_cell.angle_beta   90.00
_cell.angle_gamma   90.00
#
_symmetry.space_group_name_H-M   'P 1'
#
loop_
_entity.id
_entity.type
_entity.pdbx_description
1 polymer ?
#
loop_
_entity_poly.entity_id
_entity_poly.type
_entity_poly.pdbx_seq_one_letter_code
_entity_poly.pdbx_strand_id
1 'polypeptide(L)'
;MPAEALARLERELGVELERPASSDHGDYATNAALQLAPERKQPPREIAQELVAQAEALDGVERAEIAGPGFVNLWLSPVWYRDALREILDAGDRYGAGFADKAERVQVEMVSANPTGPITVASARNGAYGDSVARLLEYAGHDVAREYYYNDAGAQMDKFRESVDARRRGEEPPEGGYFGEYVTELAQAGGDPVAPMLERIEATLERFRIHFDSWPLQSELEQRITELLPRLPTYEQEGAVWVRSSEFGDDKDQVIIRSAEKGGLPTYRAADIAYLQDKLDRGFDRAIYVLGADHHGTRNWYGAVARMLDYDPERVEVLIYQLVHLIERGVQKKVSKRRGDVVFLDDFIDAVGVDAARWYLVSRGPDQTIDIDVDLAAEKSQKNPVYYVQYAHARIAGIRRNAEGAEVSAEPPAELAVEERDLIKRLAEFPAVVAEA
;
A
#
# COMPACT_ATOMS: atom_id res chain seq x y z
N MET A 1 14.99 12.81 14.23
CA MET A 1 15.48 11.93 13.14
C MET A 1 16.99 11.91 13.17
N PRO A 2 17.68 10.77 13.01
CA PRO A 2 19.09 10.79 12.69
C PRO A 2 19.25 11.57 11.39
N ALA A 3 20.13 12.54 11.37
CA ALA A 3 20.37 13.39 10.21
C ALA A 3 21.19 12.57 9.22
N GLU A 4 20.53 11.94 8.27
CA GLU A 4 21.18 11.22 7.18
C GLU A 4 22.06 12.16 6.37
N ALA A 5 23.18 11.66 5.85
CA ALA A 5 24.24 12.48 5.25
C ALA A 5 23.74 13.42 4.16
N LEU A 6 22.80 12.95 3.29
CA LEU A 6 22.23 13.81 2.24
C LEU A 6 21.29 14.87 2.81
N ALA A 7 20.34 14.49 3.65
CA ALA A 7 19.40 15.43 4.27
C ALA A 7 20.10 16.45 5.19
N ARG A 8 21.24 16.09 5.79
CA ARG A 8 22.09 17.02 6.54
C ARG A 8 22.69 18.06 5.61
N LEU A 9 23.26 17.63 4.47
CA LEU A 9 23.85 18.53 3.48
C LEU A 9 22.81 19.51 2.92
N GLU A 10 21.60 19.03 2.60
CA GLU A 10 20.49 19.87 2.15
C GLU A 10 20.06 20.90 3.20
N ARG A 11 19.98 20.52 4.47
CA ARG A 11 19.66 21.46 5.55
C ARG A 11 20.75 22.49 5.78
N GLU A 12 22.02 22.11 5.72
CA GLU A 12 23.14 23.02 5.88
C GLU A 12 23.21 24.06 4.75
N LEU A 13 22.84 23.65 3.53
CA LEU A 13 22.73 24.52 2.36
C LEU A 13 21.38 25.26 2.28
N GLY A 14 20.36 24.79 2.97
CA GLY A 14 18.98 25.32 2.88
C GLY A 14 18.33 25.14 1.51
N VAL A 15 18.72 24.10 0.76
CA VAL A 15 18.23 23.83 -0.60
C VAL A 15 18.05 22.32 -0.82
N GLU A 16 17.17 21.94 -1.75
CA GLU A 16 17.03 20.57 -2.23
C GLU A 16 18.12 20.25 -3.26
N LEU A 17 18.61 19.02 -3.21
CA LEU A 17 19.64 18.51 -4.08
C LEU A 17 19.09 17.41 -4.98
N GLU A 18 19.35 17.52 -6.28
CA GLU A 18 18.94 16.55 -7.28
C GLU A 18 20.16 15.90 -7.93
N ARG A 19 20.06 14.64 -8.31
CA ARG A 19 21.11 13.99 -9.08
C ARG A 19 21.11 14.50 -10.52
N PRO A 20 22.22 15.04 -11.03
CA PRO A 20 22.30 15.49 -12.41
C PRO A 20 22.24 14.30 -13.39
N ALA A 21 21.77 14.55 -14.60
CA ALA A 21 21.66 13.54 -15.67
C ALA A 21 23.03 13.02 -16.14
N SER A 22 24.10 13.83 -15.99
CA SER A 22 25.48 13.47 -16.34
C SER A 22 26.39 13.67 -15.14
N SER A 23 27.31 12.75 -14.92
CA SER A 23 28.36 12.86 -13.90
C SER A 23 29.32 14.05 -14.13
N ASP A 24 29.37 14.60 -15.34
CA ASP A 24 30.14 15.81 -15.65
C ASP A 24 29.63 17.04 -14.90
N HIS A 25 28.38 16.99 -14.39
CA HIS A 25 27.75 18.04 -13.61
C HIS A 25 27.81 17.80 -12.09
N GLY A 26 28.70 16.93 -11.65
CA GLY A 26 28.91 16.64 -10.23
C GLY A 26 28.09 15.45 -9.71
N ASP A 27 28.12 15.29 -8.41
CA ASP A 27 27.37 14.26 -7.71
C ASP A 27 25.92 14.65 -7.46
N TYR A 28 25.71 15.92 -7.13
CA TYR A 28 24.40 16.56 -6.99
C TYR A 28 24.40 17.95 -7.62
N ALA A 29 23.20 18.45 -7.89
CA ALA A 29 22.98 19.80 -8.40
C ALA A 29 21.74 20.42 -7.75
N THR A 30 21.67 21.75 -7.72
CA THR A 30 20.46 22.46 -7.32
C THR A 30 20.15 23.62 -8.27
N ASN A 31 18.87 23.86 -8.46
CA ASN A 31 18.33 25.03 -9.17
C ASN A 31 17.79 26.11 -8.22
N ALA A 32 18.04 25.97 -6.92
CA ALA A 32 17.49 26.84 -5.88
C ALA A 32 17.77 28.33 -6.12
N ALA A 33 18.91 28.69 -6.68
CA ALA A 33 19.19 30.10 -7.01
C ALA A 33 18.22 30.67 -8.04
N LEU A 34 17.73 29.86 -8.99
CA LEU A 34 16.72 30.26 -9.97
C LEU A 34 15.35 30.41 -9.30
N GLN A 35 15.02 29.53 -8.37
CA GLN A 35 13.75 29.55 -7.63
C GLN A 35 13.69 30.75 -6.65
N LEU A 36 14.79 31.05 -5.97
CA LEU A 36 14.88 32.13 -4.98
C LEU A 36 15.00 33.53 -5.61
N ALA A 37 15.44 33.63 -6.88
CA ALA A 37 15.70 34.90 -7.54
C ALA A 37 14.50 35.87 -7.57
N PRO A 38 13.26 35.43 -7.86
CA PRO A 38 12.09 36.31 -7.85
C PRO A 38 11.76 36.85 -6.45
N GLU A 39 11.91 36.01 -5.42
CA GLU A 39 11.62 36.35 -4.03
C GLU A 39 12.65 37.32 -3.49
N ARG A 40 13.94 37.01 -3.67
CA ARG A 40 15.08 37.83 -3.21
C ARG A 40 15.30 39.08 -4.05
N LYS A 41 14.66 39.17 -5.25
CA LYS A 41 14.90 40.26 -6.22
C LYS A 41 16.34 40.45 -6.58
N GLN A 42 17.10 39.37 -6.68
CA GLN A 42 18.52 39.31 -6.99
C GLN A 42 18.74 38.46 -8.27
N PRO A 43 19.78 38.74 -9.05
CA PRO A 43 20.16 37.88 -10.17
C PRO A 43 20.47 36.47 -9.70
N PRO A 44 19.96 35.41 -10.39
CA PRO A 44 20.19 34.02 -9.97
C PRO A 44 21.69 33.68 -9.80
N ARG A 45 22.55 34.26 -10.61
CA ARG A 45 24.00 34.00 -10.52
C ARG A 45 24.63 34.56 -9.25
N GLU A 46 24.12 35.65 -8.69
CA GLU A 46 24.60 36.20 -7.41
C GLU A 46 24.21 35.29 -6.26
N ILE A 47 22.96 34.80 -6.26
CA ILE A 47 22.50 33.80 -5.28
C ILE A 47 23.29 32.49 -5.43
N ALA A 48 23.57 32.06 -6.65
CA ALA A 48 24.39 30.86 -6.91
C ALA A 48 25.84 31.06 -6.38
N GLN A 49 26.41 32.27 -6.44
CA GLN A 49 27.73 32.55 -5.84
C GLN A 49 27.69 32.39 -4.31
N GLU A 50 26.63 32.86 -3.66
CA GLU A 50 26.44 32.67 -2.22
C GLU A 50 26.35 31.19 -1.85
N LEU A 51 25.57 30.41 -2.62
CA LEU A 51 25.41 28.97 -2.42
C LEU A 51 26.71 28.20 -2.65
N VAL A 52 27.49 28.56 -3.68
CA VAL A 52 28.82 27.96 -3.91
C VAL A 52 29.75 28.23 -2.74
N ALA A 53 29.84 29.49 -2.27
CA ALA A 53 30.68 29.83 -1.13
C ALA A 53 30.26 29.12 0.16
N GLN A 54 28.94 28.93 0.37
CA GLN A 54 28.41 28.18 1.49
C GLN A 54 28.74 26.67 1.35
N ALA A 55 28.58 26.11 0.16
CA ALA A 55 28.87 24.71 -0.10
C ALA A 55 30.35 24.37 0.11
N GLU A 56 31.25 25.20 -0.42
CA GLU A 56 32.72 25.00 -0.29
C GLU A 56 33.24 25.16 1.16
N ALA A 57 32.42 25.74 2.04
CA ALA A 57 32.77 25.83 3.48
C ALA A 57 32.39 24.54 4.24
N LEU A 58 31.70 23.58 3.63
CA LEU A 58 31.27 22.32 4.24
C LEU A 58 32.29 21.20 3.97
N ASP A 59 32.69 20.48 5.00
CA ASP A 59 33.65 19.35 4.90
C ASP A 59 33.15 18.24 3.96
N GLY A 60 31.84 18.16 3.76
CA GLY A 60 31.17 17.18 2.87
C GLY A 60 31.29 17.52 1.38
N VAL A 61 31.73 18.72 1.01
CA VAL A 61 31.84 19.19 -0.37
C VAL A 61 33.31 19.36 -0.75
N GLU A 62 33.72 18.75 -1.84
CA GLU A 62 35.07 18.92 -2.40
C GLU A 62 35.14 20.14 -3.30
N ARG A 63 34.09 20.41 -4.05
CA ARG A 63 34.01 21.48 -5.04
C ARG A 63 32.56 21.84 -5.35
N ALA A 64 32.28 23.12 -5.60
CA ALA A 64 31.01 23.58 -6.11
C ALA A 64 31.20 24.53 -7.31
N GLU A 65 30.39 24.47 -8.32
CA GLU A 65 30.50 25.29 -9.54
C GLU A 65 29.14 25.80 -10.02
N ILE A 66 29.14 27.03 -10.51
CA ILE A 66 27.94 27.61 -11.14
C ILE A 66 27.84 27.12 -12.59
N ALA A 67 26.70 26.53 -12.95
CA ALA A 67 26.38 26.13 -14.31
C ALA A 67 25.24 26.98 -14.91
N GLY A 68 25.38 27.36 -16.17
CA GLY A 68 24.33 28.08 -16.88
C GLY A 68 23.84 29.36 -16.19
N PRO A 69 22.53 29.58 -16.09
CA PRO A 69 21.95 30.83 -15.58
C PRO A 69 21.95 30.94 -14.05
N GLY A 70 22.25 29.85 -13.32
CA GLY A 70 22.19 29.85 -11.84
C GLY A 70 22.03 28.46 -11.22
N PHE A 71 22.31 27.39 -11.95
CA PHE A 71 22.47 26.06 -11.35
C PHE A 71 23.76 26.01 -10.55
N VAL A 72 23.78 25.24 -9.47
CA VAL A 72 24.97 24.93 -8.69
C VAL A 72 25.21 23.44 -8.72
N ASN A 73 26.35 23.04 -9.23
CA ASN A 73 26.80 21.65 -9.28
C ASN A 73 27.75 21.39 -8.12
N LEU A 74 27.63 20.24 -7.46
CA LEU A 74 28.36 19.86 -6.25
C LEU A 74 29.11 18.54 -6.48
N TRP A 75 30.39 18.51 -6.12
CA TRP A 75 31.19 17.29 -6.02
C TRP A 75 31.44 17.01 -4.55
N LEU A 76 31.08 15.79 -4.13
CA LEU A 76 31.17 15.38 -2.73
C LEU A 76 32.59 14.93 -2.36
N SER A 77 33.01 15.27 -1.16
CA SER A 77 34.34 14.90 -0.65
C SER A 77 34.40 13.41 -0.26
N PRO A 78 35.60 12.81 -0.23
CA PRO A 78 35.78 11.45 0.31
C PRO A 78 35.28 11.29 1.75
N VAL A 79 35.28 12.38 2.53
CA VAL A 79 34.75 12.39 3.92
C VAL A 79 33.26 12.15 3.92
N TRP A 80 32.52 12.85 3.07
CA TRP A 80 31.06 12.66 2.95
C TRP A 80 30.70 11.21 2.63
N TYR A 81 31.36 10.60 1.64
CA TYR A 81 31.09 9.20 1.26
C TYR A 81 31.37 8.22 2.39
N ARG A 82 32.45 8.42 3.15
CA ARG A 82 32.75 7.55 4.29
C ARG A 82 31.73 7.69 5.41
N ASP A 83 31.32 8.91 5.71
CA ASP A 83 30.32 9.17 6.74
C ASP A 83 28.95 8.63 6.34
N ALA A 84 28.52 8.84 5.08
CA ALA A 84 27.30 8.27 4.55
C ALA A 84 27.31 6.73 4.59
N LEU A 85 28.41 6.11 4.16
CA LEU A 85 28.54 4.64 4.22
C LEU A 85 28.50 4.12 5.66
N ARG A 86 29.14 4.83 6.62
CA ARG A 86 29.10 4.47 8.04
C ARG A 86 27.67 4.57 8.58
N GLU A 87 26.96 5.66 8.31
CA GLU A 87 25.55 5.83 8.72
C GLU A 87 24.66 4.71 8.18
N ILE A 88 24.83 4.32 6.90
CA ILE A 88 24.09 3.21 6.26
C ILE A 88 24.38 1.88 6.96
N LEU A 89 25.66 1.59 7.22
CA LEU A 89 26.09 0.33 7.84
C LEU A 89 25.64 0.23 9.31
N ASP A 90 25.73 1.32 10.06
CA ASP A 90 25.34 1.39 11.46
C ASP A 90 23.82 1.25 11.64
N ALA A 91 23.04 1.83 10.74
CA ALA A 91 21.57 1.71 10.74
C ALA A 91 21.09 0.34 10.25
N GLY A 92 21.84 -0.30 9.35
CA GLY A 92 21.50 -1.62 8.78
C GLY A 92 20.09 -1.64 8.18
N ASP A 93 19.30 -2.64 8.58
CA ASP A 93 17.92 -2.82 8.07
C ASP A 93 16.95 -1.68 8.48
N ARG A 94 17.38 -0.79 9.36
CA ARG A 94 16.60 0.38 9.80
C ARG A 94 17.02 1.68 9.13
N TYR A 95 17.90 1.64 8.14
CA TYR A 95 18.32 2.84 7.42
C TYR A 95 17.13 3.49 6.71
N GLY A 96 16.83 4.75 7.05
CA GLY A 96 15.66 5.48 6.55
C GLY A 96 14.34 5.21 7.29
N ALA A 97 14.36 4.42 8.36
CA ALA A 97 13.16 4.14 9.15
C ALA A 97 12.91 5.21 10.24
N GLY A 98 11.66 5.28 10.75
CA GLY A 98 11.31 6.09 11.91
C GLY A 98 11.26 7.60 11.60
N PHE A 99 10.80 7.97 10.42
CA PHE A 99 10.70 9.36 9.98
C PHE A 99 9.36 10.04 10.36
N ALA A 100 8.38 9.32 10.89
CA ALA A 100 7.13 9.91 11.37
C ALA A 100 7.40 10.92 12.50
N ASP A 101 6.83 12.11 12.39
CA ASP A 101 6.95 13.15 13.43
C ASP A 101 6.33 12.70 14.77
N LYS A 102 5.24 11.95 14.69
CA LYS A 102 4.54 11.37 15.82
C LYS A 102 4.07 9.97 15.46
N ALA A 103 4.39 8.99 16.31
CA ALA A 103 3.87 7.65 16.17
C ALA A 103 2.35 7.64 16.44
N GLU A 104 1.61 6.98 15.57
CA GLU A 104 0.16 6.77 15.63
C GLU A 104 -0.16 5.29 15.69
N ARG A 105 -1.30 4.94 16.27
CA ARG A 105 -1.91 3.62 16.11
C ARG A 105 -2.82 3.65 14.88
N VAL A 106 -2.43 2.95 13.83
CA VAL A 106 -3.12 2.95 12.54
C VAL A 106 -3.74 1.59 12.28
N GLN A 107 -5.00 1.58 11.87
CA GLN A 107 -5.66 0.38 11.40
C GLN A 107 -5.81 0.44 9.88
N VAL A 108 -5.39 -0.62 9.18
CA VAL A 108 -5.52 -0.75 7.72
C VAL A 108 -6.47 -1.91 7.43
N GLU A 109 -7.63 -1.59 6.89
CA GLU A 109 -8.56 -2.59 6.36
C GLU A 109 -8.29 -2.82 4.88
N MET A 110 -8.07 -4.08 4.53
CA MET A 110 -7.79 -4.48 3.15
C MET A 110 -8.34 -5.85 2.83
N VAL A 111 -8.49 -6.13 1.55
CA VAL A 111 -9.11 -7.33 0.97
C VAL A 111 -10.60 -7.39 1.27
N SER A 112 -10.99 -7.67 2.49
CA SER A 112 -12.39 -7.69 3.01
C SER A 112 -13.39 -8.34 2.05
N ALA A 113 -12.99 -9.45 1.42
CA ALA A 113 -13.81 -10.19 0.46
C ALA A 113 -14.70 -11.19 1.19
N ASN A 114 -15.97 -11.27 0.79
CA ASN A 114 -16.88 -12.27 1.35
C ASN A 114 -16.41 -13.71 1.05
N PRO A 115 -16.51 -14.64 2.02
CA PRO A 115 -16.00 -16.01 1.90
C PRO A 115 -16.92 -16.90 1.04
N THR A 116 -17.19 -16.45 -0.19
CA THR A 116 -18.00 -17.14 -1.19
C THR A 116 -17.18 -17.78 -2.30
N GLY A 117 -15.87 -17.76 -2.17
CA GLY A 117 -14.91 -18.35 -3.09
C GLY A 117 -13.49 -17.90 -2.81
N PRO A 118 -12.48 -18.54 -3.44
CA PRO A 118 -11.07 -18.21 -3.25
C PRO A 118 -10.76 -16.75 -3.60
N ILE A 119 -9.63 -16.25 -3.10
CA ILE A 119 -9.15 -14.89 -3.39
C ILE A 119 -8.87 -14.75 -4.89
N THR A 120 -9.40 -13.68 -5.48
CA THR A 120 -9.15 -13.35 -6.89
C THR A 120 -7.93 -12.44 -7.03
N VAL A 121 -7.35 -12.35 -8.23
CA VAL A 121 -6.25 -11.41 -8.51
C VAL A 121 -6.68 -9.95 -8.30
N ALA A 122 -7.94 -9.61 -8.51
CA ALA A 122 -8.47 -8.27 -8.20
C ALA A 122 -8.42 -7.97 -6.70
N SER A 123 -8.85 -8.93 -5.85
CA SER A 123 -8.73 -8.83 -4.40
C SER A 123 -7.27 -8.87 -3.93
N ALA A 124 -6.41 -9.59 -4.66
CA ALA A 124 -4.98 -9.64 -4.38
C ALA A 124 -4.30 -8.27 -4.61
N ARG A 125 -4.75 -7.47 -5.59
CA ARG A 125 -4.26 -6.09 -5.77
C ARG A 125 -4.59 -5.24 -4.55
N ASN A 126 -5.81 -5.35 -4.03
CA ASN A 126 -6.19 -4.70 -2.78
C ASN A 126 -5.23 -5.06 -1.65
N GLY A 127 -5.03 -6.36 -1.42
CA GLY A 127 -4.15 -6.86 -0.38
C GLY A 127 -2.70 -6.45 -0.55
N ALA A 128 -2.14 -6.55 -1.78
CA ALA A 128 -0.76 -6.15 -2.05
C ALA A 128 -0.53 -4.65 -1.81
N TYR A 129 -1.48 -3.81 -2.24
CA TYR A 129 -1.42 -2.37 -2.03
C TYR A 129 -1.57 -2.01 -0.54
N GLY A 130 -2.61 -2.55 0.12
CA GLY A 130 -2.86 -2.28 1.53
C GLY A 130 -1.73 -2.77 2.45
N ASP A 131 -1.17 -3.97 2.19
CA ASP A 131 -0.03 -4.48 2.95
C ASP A 131 1.25 -3.66 2.69
N SER A 132 1.44 -3.13 1.48
CA SER A 132 2.57 -2.23 1.19
C SER A 132 2.44 -0.92 1.96
N VAL A 133 1.24 -0.32 2.00
CA VAL A 133 0.94 0.86 2.82
C VAL A 133 1.18 0.57 4.31
N ALA A 134 0.67 -0.55 4.81
CA ALA A 134 0.88 -0.96 6.20
C ALA A 134 2.37 -1.09 6.55
N ARG A 135 3.17 -1.73 5.69
CA ARG A 135 4.63 -1.86 5.87
C ARG A 135 5.37 -0.54 5.82
N LEU A 136 4.97 0.39 4.95
CA LEU A 136 5.54 1.74 4.90
C LEU A 136 5.24 2.52 6.17
N LEU A 137 4.01 2.43 6.68
CA LEU A 137 3.62 3.05 7.94
C LEU A 137 4.39 2.46 9.15
N GLU A 138 4.57 1.14 9.20
CA GLU A 138 5.41 0.49 10.22
C GLU A 138 6.86 0.96 10.12
N TYR A 139 7.38 1.06 8.90
CA TYR A 139 8.75 1.54 8.66
C TYR A 139 8.90 3.02 9.04
N ALA A 140 7.85 3.82 8.84
CA ALA A 140 7.80 5.21 9.31
C ALA A 140 7.79 5.33 10.84
N GLY A 141 7.39 4.28 11.57
CA GLY A 141 7.38 4.23 13.03
C GLY A 141 6.00 4.23 13.66
N HIS A 142 4.94 3.98 12.89
CA HIS A 142 3.58 3.82 13.41
C HIS A 142 3.36 2.39 13.95
N ASP A 143 2.38 2.24 14.85
CA ASP A 143 1.84 0.95 15.33
C ASP A 143 0.66 0.57 14.44
N VAL A 144 0.83 -0.44 13.57
CA VAL A 144 -0.12 -0.76 12.51
C VAL A 144 -0.80 -2.09 12.75
N ALA A 145 -2.14 -2.10 12.73
CA ALA A 145 -2.96 -3.30 12.74
C ALA A 145 -3.64 -3.52 11.38
N ARG A 146 -3.57 -4.74 10.86
CA ARG A 146 -4.18 -5.18 9.61
C ARG A 146 -5.48 -5.91 9.90
N GLU A 147 -6.58 -5.50 9.30
CA GLU A 147 -7.88 -6.11 9.47
C GLU A 147 -8.49 -6.61 8.17
N TYR A 148 -9.10 -7.79 8.27
CA TYR A 148 -9.92 -8.40 7.23
C TYR A 148 -11.36 -8.48 7.71
N TYR A 149 -12.22 -7.58 7.22
CA TYR A 149 -13.65 -7.61 7.51
C TYR A 149 -14.38 -8.55 6.54
N TYR A 150 -15.29 -9.37 7.03
CA TYR A 150 -16.10 -10.19 6.17
C TYR A 150 -17.55 -10.36 6.64
N ASN A 151 -18.41 -10.60 5.66
CA ASN A 151 -19.80 -10.89 5.90
C ASN A 151 -19.99 -12.40 6.06
N ASP A 152 -20.48 -12.81 7.21
CA ASP A 152 -20.75 -14.21 7.59
C ASP A 152 -22.22 -14.61 7.43
N ALA A 153 -23.10 -13.67 7.06
CA ALA A 153 -24.55 -13.87 6.94
C ALA A 153 -25.16 -13.16 5.73
N GLY A 154 -26.46 -13.36 5.49
CA GLY A 154 -27.25 -12.70 4.46
C GLY A 154 -27.21 -13.37 3.09
N ALA A 155 -27.88 -12.75 2.13
CA ALA A 155 -28.24 -13.35 0.84
C ALA A 155 -27.07 -13.94 0.02
N GLN A 156 -25.86 -13.38 0.14
CA GLN A 156 -24.68 -13.92 -0.55
C GLN A 156 -24.22 -15.23 0.08
N MET A 157 -24.21 -15.30 1.41
CA MET A 157 -23.86 -16.51 2.15
C MET A 157 -24.89 -17.61 1.95
N ASP A 158 -26.19 -17.27 1.99
CA ASP A 158 -27.27 -18.21 1.73
C ASP A 158 -27.15 -18.81 0.33
N LYS A 159 -26.89 -17.96 -0.67
CA LYS A 159 -26.70 -18.39 -2.06
C LYS A 159 -25.45 -19.25 -2.25
N PHE A 160 -24.40 -18.98 -1.51
CA PHE A 160 -23.19 -19.81 -1.51
C PHE A 160 -23.48 -21.19 -0.92
N ARG A 161 -24.14 -21.26 0.25
CA ARG A 161 -24.57 -22.52 0.87
C ARG A 161 -25.49 -23.32 -0.07
N GLU A 162 -26.45 -22.64 -0.67
CA GLU A 162 -27.37 -23.26 -1.66
C GLU A 162 -26.61 -23.84 -2.86
N SER A 163 -25.56 -23.15 -3.35
CA SER A 163 -24.74 -23.65 -4.46
C SER A 163 -23.97 -24.92 -4.10
N VAL A 164 -23.42 -24.97 -2.88
CA VAL A 164 -22.70 -26.14 -2.36
C VAL A 164 -23.70 -27.31 -2.12
N ASP A 165 -24.87 -27.01 -1.59
CA ASP A 165 -25.92 -28.02 -1.35
C ASP A 165 -26.49 -28.60 -2.65
N ALA A 166 -26.62 -27.80 -3.72
CA ALA A 166 -26.99 -28.31 -5.05
C ALA A 166 -25.94 -29.33 -5.54
N ARG A 167 -24.65 -29.03 -5.42
CA ARG A 167 -23.59 -29.98 -5.77
C ARG A 167 -23.62 -31.27 -4.93
N ARG A 168 -23.96 -31.19 -3.65
CA ARG A 168 -24.16 -32.37 -2.77
C ARG A 168 -25.26 -33.28 -3.27
N ARG A 169 -26.30 -32.71 -3.86
CA ARG A 169 -27.44 -33.46 -4.48
C ARG A 169 -27.14 -33.95 -5.90
N GLY A 170 -25.95 -33.63 -6.45
CA GLY A 170 -25.60 -33.92 -7.84
C GLY A 170 -26.27 -32.98 -8.86
N GLU A 171 -26.72 -31.82 -8.40
CA GLU A 171 -27.40 -30.79 -9.19
C GLU A 171 -26.42 -29.65 -9.56
N GLU A 172 -26.79 -28.88 -10.59
CA GLU A 172 -26.09 -27.62 -10.88
C GLU A 172 -26.50 -26.53 -9.86
N PRO A 173 -25.55 -25.64 -9.48
CA PRO A 173 -25.88 -24.47 -8.67
C PRO A 173 -27.00 -23.63 -9.31
N PRO A 174 -27.82 -22.92 -8.50
CA PRO A 174 -28.91 -22.10 -9.02
C PRO A 174 -28.38 -20.93 -9.85
N GLU A 175 -29.26 -20.33 -10.66
CA GLU A 175 -28.91 -19.15 -11.46
C GLU A 175 -28.39 -18.03 -10.59
N GLY A 176 -27.24 -17.46 -10.98
CA GLY A 176 -26.50 -16.44 -10.21
C GLY A 176 -25.87 -17.00 -8.93
N GLY A 177 -25.78 -18.32 -8.77
CA GLY A 177 -25.02 -19.01 -7.73
C GLY A 177 -23.53 -18.99 -8.01
N TYR A 178 -22.80 -19.78 -7.20
CA TYR A 178 -21.35 -19.91 -7.28
C TYR A 178 -20.98 -21.20 -7.99
N PHE A 179 -20.02 -21.12 -8.90
CA PHE A 179 -19.57 -22.19 -9.75
C PHE A 179 -18.06 -22.36 -9.64
N GLY A 180 -17.58 -23.55 -9.97
CA GLY A 180 -16.16 -23.87 -10.00
C GLY A 180 -15.84 -25.13 -9.20
N GLU A 181 -14.61 -25.60 -9.35
CA GLU A 181 -14.14 -26.83 -8.72
C GLU A 181 -14.22 -26.75 -7.19
N TYR A 182 -13.88 -25.59 -6.61
CA TYR A 182 -13.94 -25.37 -5.17
C TYR A 182 -15.33 -25.59 -4.55
N VAL A 183 -16.42 -25.32 -5.30
CA VAL A 183 -17.79 -25.61 -4.84
C VAL A 183 -18.02 -27.12 -4.74
N THR A 184 -17.48 -27.88 -5.69
CA THR A 184 -17.54 -29.35 -5.69
C THR A 184 -16.68 -29.95 -4.58
N GLU A 185 -15.49 -29.42 -4.35
CA GLU A 185 -14.61 -29.82 -3.24
C GLU A 185 -15.29 -29.61 -1.88
N LEU A 186 -15.92 -28.44 -1.66
CA LEU A 186 -16.66 -28.13 -0.44
C LEU A 186 -17.91 -29.02 -0.28
N ALA A 187 -18.56 -29.37 -1.38
CA ALA A 187 -19.69 -30.29 -1.35
C ALA A 187 -19.27 -31.70 -0.88
N GLN A 188 -18.11 -32.17 -1.30
CA GLN A 188 -17.51 -33.44 -0.89
C GLN A 188 -17.04 -33.45 0.56
N ALA A 189 -16.48 -32.32 1.04
CA ALA A 189 -15.99 -32.19 2.41
C ALA A 189 -17.13 -32.23 3.46
N GLY A 190 -18.35 -31.84 3.10
CA GLY A 190 -19.51 -31.78 4.01
C GLY A 190 -19.47 -30.58 4.96
N GLY A 191 -20.50 -30.45 5.81
CA GLY A 191 -20.58 -29.34 6.79
C GLY A 191 -20.92 -27.97 6.19
N ASP A 192 -20.84 -26.88 6.99
CA ASP A 192 -21.01 -25.51 6.49
C ASP A 192 -19.79 -25.12 5.64
N PRO A 193 -19.97 -24.64 4.39
CA PRO A 193 -18.85 -24.31 3.51
C PRO A 193 -18.09 -23.03 3.89
N VAL A 194 -18.61 -22.21 4.78
CA VAL A 194 -18.04 -20.89 5.09
C VAL A 194 -16.71 -21.01 5.82
N ALA A 195 -16.64 -21.80 6.89
CA ALA A 195 -15.42 -21.96 7.68
C ALA A 195 -14.25 -22.55 6.86
N PRO A 196 -14.42 -23.64 6.09
CA PRO A 196 -13.36 -24.14 5.22
C PRO A 196 -12.92 -23.14 4.13
N MET A 197 -13.84 -22.30 3.64
CA MET A 197 -13.49 -21.25 2.69
C MET A 197 -12.66 -20.15 3.34
N LEU A 198 -12.97 -19.75 4.58
CA LEU A 198 -12.16 -18.80 5.33
C LEU A 198 -10.75 -19.33 5.59
N GLU A 199 -10.61 -20.59 6.02
CA GLU A 199 -9.31 -21.24 6.19
C GLU A 199 -8.49 -21.22 4.88
N ARG A 200 -9.15 -21.47 3.74
CA ARG A 200 -8.51 -21.39 2.41
C ARG A 200 -8.08 -19.97 2.08
N ILE A 201 -8.92 -18.97 2.36
CA ILE A 201 -8.61 -17.55 2.15
C ILE A 201 -7.39 -17.15 2.98
N GLU A 202 -7.38 -17.49 4.27
CA GLU A 202 -6.27 -17.20 5.19
C GLU A 202 -4.97 -17.86 4.69
N ALA A 203 -4.99 -19.15 4.35
CA ALA A 203 -3.84 -19.86 3.82
C ALA A 203 -3.30 -19.24 2.51
N THR A 204 -4.19 -18.81 1.60
CA THR A 204 -3.80 -18.14 0.36
C THR A 204 -3.15 -16.78 0.65
N LEU A 205 -3.68 -15.99 1.60
CA LEU A 205 -3.13 -14.69 1.97
C LEU A 205 -1.79 -14.83 2.71
N GLU A 206 -1.65 -15.80 3.60
CA GLU A 206 -0.37 -16.13 4.23
C GLU A 206 0.68 -16.55 3.19
N ARG A 207 0.31 -17.39 2.22
CA ARG A 207 1.17 -17.74 1.08
C ARG A 207 1.55 -16.49 0.27
N PHE A 208 0.65 -15.52 0.15
CA PHE A 208 0.89 -14.23 -0.51
C PHE A 208 1.67 -13.25 0.39
N ARG A 209 2.04 -13.66 1.61
CA ARG A 209 2.78 -12.90 2.63
C ARG A 209 2.01 -11.67 3.11
N ILE A 210 0.71 -11.81 3.25
CA ILE A 210 -0.16 -10.84 3.94
C ILE A 210 -0.68 -11.52 5.19
N HIS A 211 -0.38 -10.92 6.33
CA HIS A 211 -0.84 -11.37 7.64
C HIS A 211 -1.89 -10.39 8.18
N PHE A 212 -2.92 -10.91 8.84
CA PHE A 212 -3.97 -10.11 9.46
C PHE A 212 -3.99 -10.32 10.97
N ASP A 213 -4.11 -9.21 11.71
CA ASP A 213 -4.17 -9.22 13.16
C ASP A 213 -5.58 -9.53 13.68
N SER A 214 -6.62 -9.21 12.89
CA SER A 214 -8.01 -9.46 13.27
C SER A 214 -8.92 -9.69 12.07
N TRP A 215 -10.03 -10.42 12.34
CA TRP A 215 -11.04 -10.84 11.35
C TRP A 215 -12.44 -10.52 11.88
N PRO A 216 -12.85 -9.23 11.96
CA PRO A 216 -14.16 -8.84 12.47
C PRO A 216 -15.30 -9.32 11.59
N LEU A 217 -16.39 -9.74 12.22
CA LEU A 217 -17.59 -10.28 11.61
C LEU A 217 -18.67 -9.22 11.45
N GLN A 218 -19.37 -9.22 10.31
CA GLN A 218 -20.51 -8.31 10.13
C GLN A 218 -21.61 -8.58 11.17
N SER A 219 -21.91 -9.84 11.48
CA SER A 219 -22.95 -10.20 12.44
C SER A 219 -22.72 -9.64 13.86
N GLU A 220 -21.47 -9.53 14.28
CA GLU A 220 -21.11 -8.91 15.58
C GLU A 220 -21.35 -7.40 15.58
N LEU A 221 -21.15 -6.74 14.45
CA LEU A 221 -21.35 -5.30 14.29
C LEU A 221 -22.84 -4.92 14.17
N GLU A 222 -23.67 -5.80 13.62
CA GLU A 222 -25.11 -5.54 13.49
C GLU A 222 -25.80 -5.30 14.83
N GLN A 223 -25.35 -5.94 15.92
CA GLN A 223 -25.88 -5.71 17.26
C GLN A 223 -25.62 -4.28 17.74
N ARG A 224 -24.46 -3.71 17.42
CA ARG A 224 -24.09 -2.34 17.79
C ARG A 224 -24.93 -1.27 17.09
N ILE A 225 -25.47 -1.56 15.91
CA ILE A 225 -26.32 -0.62 15.17
C ILE A 225 -27.55 -0.23 15.98
N THR A 226 -28.19 -1.19 16.64
CA THR A 226 -29.36 -0.92 17.47
C THR A 226 -29.06 0.05 18.62
N GLU A 227 -27.86 -0.03 19.17
CA GLU A 227 -27.40 0.86 20.24
C GLU A 227 -27.04 2.26 19.70
N LEU A 228 -26.61 2.35 18.44
CA LEU A 228 -26.22 3.60 17.79
C LEU A 228 -27.39 4.41 17.26
N LEU A 229 -28.45 3.75 16.82
CA LEU A 229 -29.62 4.43 16.20
C LEU A 229 -30.12 5.66 16.95
N PRO A 230 -30.29 5.65 18.31
CA PRO A 230 -30.77 6.83 19.04
C PRO A 230 -29.83 8.04 19.01
N ARG A 231 -28.56 7.82 18.65
CA ARG A 231 -27.52 8.87 18.59
C ARG A 231 -27.31 9.42 17.19
N LEU A 232 -27.83 8.72 16.17
CA LEU A 232 -27.66 9.13 14.79
C LEU A 232 -28.76 10.10 14.35
N PRO A 233 -28.47 11.04 13.45
CA PRO A 233 -29.45 11.97 12.87
C PRO A 233 -30.33 11.24 11.85
N THR A 234 -31.31 10.46 12.36
CA THR A 234 -32.17 9.61 11.54
C THR A 234 -33.54 10.22 11.27
N TYR A 235 -34.21 9.72 10.24
CA TYR A 235 -35.62 9.96 9.95
C TYR A 235 -36.24 8.73 9.26
N GLU A 236 -37.57 8.62 9.30
CA GLU A 236 -38.30 7.58 8.58
C GLU A 236 -38.90 8.10 7.28
N GLN A 237 -38.71 7.34 6.21
CA GLN A 237 -39.34 7.62 4.91
C GLN A 237 -39.68 6.26 4.24
N GLU A 238 -40.93 6.13 3.77
CA GLU A 238 -41.41 4.91 3.10
C GLU A 238 -41.16 3.62 3.92
N GLY A 239 -41.33 3.73 5.26
CA GLY A 239 -41.10 2.61 6.18
C GLY A 239 -39.65 2.17 6.33
N ALA A 240 -38.69 2.89 5.79
CA ALA A 240 -37.26 2.68 5.96
C ALA A 240 -36.66 3.75 6.86
N VAL A 241 -35.59 3.41 7.62
CA VAL A 241 -34.84 4.38 8.42
C VAL A 241 -33.66 4.89 7.57
N TRP A 242 -33.61 6.21 7.45
CA TRP A 242 -32.57 6.94 6.74
C TRP A 242 -31.71 7.71 7.73
N VAL A 243 -30.45 7.91 7.39
CA VAL A 243 -29.54 8.80 8.11
C VAL A 243 -29.25 10.04 7.25
N ARG A 244 -29.26 11.24 7.89
CA ARG A 244 -29.04 12.55 7.24
C ARG A 244 -27.56 12.79 6.93
N SER A 245 -26.92 11.85 6.23
CA SER A 245 -25.48 11.94 5.93
C SER A 245 -25.12 13.13 5.05
N SER A 246 -26.08 13.62 4.23
CA SER A 246 -25.87 14.81 3.39
C SER A 246 -25.61 16.09 4.21
N GLU A 247 -26.19 16.21 5.41
CA GLU A 247 -25.93 17.33 6.33
C GLU A 247 -24.49 17.31 6.88
N PHE A 248 -23.79 16.17 6.76
CA PHE A 248 -22.42 15.94 7.26
C PHE A 248 -21.40 15.81 6.13
N GLY A 249 -21.77 16.05 4.88
CA GLY A 249 -20.87 16.12 3.73
C GLY A 249 -20.85 14.88 2.83
N ASP A 250 -21.81 13.95 2.99
CA ASP A 250 -22.09 12.93 1.98
C ASP A 250 -22.87 13.51 0.80
N ASP A 251 -22.84 12.84 -0.34
CA ASP A 251 -23.55 13.27 -1.57
C ASP A 251 -25.08 13.23 -1.41
N LYS A 252 -25.59 12.34 -0.58
CA LYS A 252 -27.03 12.13 -0.31
C LYS A 252 -27.24 11.35 0.99
N ASP A 253 -28.44 11.44 1.53
CA ASP A 253 -28.86 10.60 2.65
C ASP A 253 -28.87 9.12 2.29
N GLN A 254 -28.59 8.26 3.27
CA GLN A 254 -28.46 6.83 3.07
C GLN A 254 -29.50 6.04 3.89
N VAL A 255 -30.00 4.95 3.30
CA VAL A 255 -30.85 4.00 4.03
C VAL A 255 -29.94 3.13 4.93
N ILE A 256 -30.23 3.12 6.22
CA ILE A 256 -29.52 2.28 7.20
C ILE A 256 -30.35 1.07 7.65
N ILE A 257 -31.69 1.19 7.67
CA ILE A 257 -32.60 0.05 7.90
C ILE A 257 -33.64 0.02 6.76
N ARG A 258 -33.78 -1.13 6.14
CA ARG A 258 -34.77 -1.35 5.08
C ARG A 258 -36.19 -1.31 5.64
N SER A 259 -37.17 -0.97 4.80
CA SER A 259 -38.58 -1.08 5.17
C SER A 259 -38.98 -2.52 5.54
N ALA A 260 -40.00 -2.68 6.35
CA ALA A 260 -40.53 -4.00 6.74
C ALA A 260 -40.91 -4.84 5.52
N GLU A 261 -41.44 -4.24 4.45
CA GLU A 261 -41.75 -4.90 3.18
C GLU A 261 -40.49 -5.48 2.48
N LYS A 262 -39.32 -4.90 2.73
CA LYS A 262 -38.02 -5.33 2.22
C LYS A 262 -37.20 -6.09 3.28
N GLY A 263 -37.88 -6.61 4.32
CA GLY A 263 -37.28 -7.46 5.34
C GLY A 263 -36.86 -6.75 6.64
N GLY A 264 -36.92 -5.43 6.76
CA GLY A 264 -36.64 -4.68 8.00
C GLY A 264 -35.22 -4.81 8.55
N LEU A 265 -34.26 -5.28 7.74
CA LEU A 265 -32.89 -5.56 8.15
C LEU A 265 -31.96 -4.35 7.95
N PRO A 266 -30.93 -4.20 8.75
CA PRO A 266 -29.84 -3.24 8.51
C PRO A 266 -29.25 -3.41 7.10
N THR A 267 -28.77 -2.28 6.56
CA THR A 267 -28.02 -2.27 5.32
C THR A 267 -26.52 -2.34 5.61
N TYR A 268 -25.69 -2.57 4.58
CA TYR A 268 -24.24 -2.47 4.73
C TYR A 268 -23.78 -1.08 5.19
N ARG A 269 -24.57 0.00 4.89
CA ARG A 269 -24.29 1.35 5.40
C ARG A 269 -24.41 1.45 6.93
N ALA A 270 -25.33 0.70 7.49
CA ALA A 270 -25.44 0.61 8.93
C ALA A 270 -24.23 -0.12 9.55
N ALA A 271 -23.77 -1.20 8.91
CA ALA A 271 -22.57 -1.91 9.33
C ALA A 271 -21.31 -1.01 9.24
N ASP A 272 -21.18 -0.21 8.18
CA ASP A 272 -20.08 0.78 8.03
C ASP A 272 -20.01 1.74 9.23
N ILE A 273 -21.18 2.26 9.69
CA ILE A 273 -21.25 3.18 10.85
C ILE A 273 -20.74 2.48 12.11
N ALA A 274 -21.27 1.29 12.40
CA ALA A 274 -20.88 0.54 13.60
C ALA A 274 -19.41 0.14 13.56
N TYR A 275 -18.91 -0.22 12.40
CA TYR A 275 -17.53 -0.65 12.25
C TYR A 275 -16.54 0.52 12.37
N LEU A 276 -16.84 1.68 11.78
CA LEU A 276 -15.99 2.86 11.98
C LEU A 276 -15.95 3.26 13.46
N GLN A 277 -17.10 3.25 14.16
CA GLN A 277 -17.12 3.50 15.59
C GLN A 277 -16.25 2.49 16.34
N ASP A 278 -16.39 1.20 16.05
CA ASP A 278 -15.59 0.15 16.69
C ASP A 278 -14.09 0.41 16.57
N LYS A 279 -13.62 0.73 15.36
CA LYS A 279 -12.21 1.06 15.11
C LYS A 279 -11.72 2.22 15.98
N LEU A 280 -12.48 3.32 16.00
CA LEU A 280 -12.09 4.51 16.72
C LEU A 280 -12.21 4.34 18.26
N ASP A 281 -13.19 3.56 18.74
CA ASP A 281 -13.37 3.20 20.15
C ASP A 281 -12.25 2.29 20.66
N ARG A 282 -11.67 1.43 19.81
CA ARG A 282 -10.48 0.63 20.14
C ARG A 282 -9.20 1.45 20.25
N GLY A 283 -9.28 2.76 20.02
CA GLY A 283 -8.20 3.73 20.22
C GLY A 283 -7.21 3.80 19.07
N PHE A 284 -7.60 3.45 17.83
CA PHE A 284 -6.81 3.77 16.65
C PHE A 284 -6.88 5.27 16.40
N ASP A 285 -5.74 5.89 16.20
CA ASP A 285 -5.64 7.32 15.84
C ASP A 285 -6.13 7.53 14.41
N ARG A 286 -5.88 6.57 13.52
CA ARG A 286 -6.24 6.61 12.10
C ARG A 286 -6.79 5.27 11.62
N ALA A 287 -7.86 5.30 10.83
CA ALA A 287 -8.46 4.15 10.16
C ALA A 287 -8.34 4.33 8.64
N ILE A 288 -7.66 3.41 7.98
CA ILE A 288 -7.42 3.40 6.54
C ILE A 288 -8.24 2.29 5.90
N TYR A 289 -9.05 2.65 4.90
CA TYR A 289 -9.83 1.72 4.08
C TYR A 289 -9.22 1.62 2.68
N VAL A 290 -8.86 0.43 2.26
CA VAL A 290 -8.34 0.17 0.91
C VAL A 290 -9.46 -0.38 0.05
N LEU A 291 -9.96 0.40 -0.90
CA LEU A 291 -11.16 0.09 -1.68
C LEU A 291 -10.92 0.15 -3.19
N GLY A 292 -11.63 -0.67 -3.95
CA GLY A 292 -11.62 -0.64 -5.41
C GLY A 292 -12.27 0.61 -6.00
N ALA A 293 -11.98 0.90 -7.26
CA ALA A 293 -12.48 2.08 -7.98
C ALA A 293 -14.02 2.18 -8.08
N ASP A 294 -14.72 1.09 -7.92
CA ASP A 294 -16.20 1.05 -7.83
C ASP A 294 -16.74 1.71 -6.54
N HIS A 295 -15.88 1.99 -5.57
CA HIS A 295 -16.20 2.63 -4.29
C HIS A 295 -15.85 4.13 -4.22
N HIS A 296 -15.66 4.82 -5.34
CA HIS A 296 -15.30 6.25 -5.33
C HIS A 296 -16.24 7.14 -4.49
N GLY A 297 -17.57 6.91 -4.52
CA GLY A 297 -18.55 7.63 -3.72
C GLY A 297 -18.48 7.36 -2.21
N THR A 298 -17.67 6.39 -1.77
CA THR A 298 -17.62 5.97 -0.36
C THR A 298 -16.73 6.88 0.48
N ARG A 299 -15.81 7.65 -0.13
CA ARG A 299 -14.94 8.59 0.60
C ARG A 299 -15.75 9.64 1.38
N ASN A 300 -16.73 10.29 0.73
CA ASN A 300 -17.58 11.27 1.36
C ASN A 300 -18.43 10.65 2.46
N TRP A 301 -18.92 9.44 2.25
CA TRP A 301 -19.67 8.67 3.23
C TRP A 301 -18.89 8.45 4.54
N TYR A 302 -17.65 7.92 4.50
CA TYR A 302 -16.88 7.69 5.72
C TYR A 302 -16.54 8.98 6.46
N GLY A 303 -16.23 10.06 5.74
CA GLY A 303 -16.06 11.38 6.34
C GLY A 303 -17.33 11.90 7.03
N ALA A 304 -18.50 11.69 6.41
CA ALA A 304 -19.79 12.01 7.00
C ALA A 304 -20.08 11.16 8.24
N VAL A 305 -19.81 9.85 8.20
CA VAL A 305 -19.96 8.93 9.34
C VAL A 305 -19.10 9.38 10.53
N ALA A 306 -17.84 9.74 10.29
CA ALA A 306 -16.97 10.25 11.34
C ALA A 306 -17.58 11.47 12.03
N ARG A 307 -18.06 12.47 11.25
CA ARG A 307 -18.71 13.68 11.79
C ARG A 307 -20.02 13.38 12.53
N MET A 308 -20.85 12.45 12.04
CA MET A 308 -22.09 12.03 12.71
C MET A 308 -21.82 11.36 14.05
N LEU A 309 -20.67 10.75 14.23
CA LEU A 309 -20.21 10.08 15.44
C LEU A 309 -19.34 10.98 16.34
N ASP A 310 -19.26 12.30 16.01
CA ASP A 310 -18.43 13.27 16.73
C ASP A 310 -16.91 12.98 16.71
N TYR A 311 -16.43 12.28 15.67
CA TYR A 311 -15.00 12.09 15.43
C TYR A 311 -14.47 13.07 14.37
N ASP A 312 -13.17 13.34 14.44
CA ASP A 312 -12.47 14.08 13.41
C ASP A 312 -12.43 13.25 12.11
N PRO A 313 -12.98 13.77 10.99
CA PRO A 313 -12.97 13.06 9.72
C PRO A 313 -11.56 12.83 9.14
N GLU A 314 -10.55 13.61 9.57
CA GLU A 314 -9.16 13.40 9.16
C GLU A 314 -8.54 12.10 9.71
N ARG A 315 -9.17 11.51 10.74
CA ARG A 315 -8.81 10.19 11.24
C ARG A 315 -9.22 9.03 10.32
N VAL A 316 -9.96 9.33 9.26
CA VAL A 316 -10.50 8.32 8.34
C VAL A 316 -9.98 8.57 6.93
N GLU A 317 -9.21 7.64 6.42
CA GLU A 317 -8.62 7.72 5.10
C GLU A 317 -9.16 6.61 4.19
N VAL A 318 -9.47 6.96 2.95
CA VAL A 318 -9.94 6.00 1.94
C VAL A 318 -8.98 6.03 0.76
N LEU A 319 -8.25 4.93 0.60
CA LEU A 319 -7.32 4.70 -0.50
C LEU A 319 -8.04 3.93 -1.61
N ILE A 320 -8.11 4.52 -2.79
CA ILE A 320 -8.79 3.92 -3.95
C ILE A 320 -7.76 3.41 -4.94
N TYR A 321 -7.89 2.15 -5.34
CA TYR A 321 -7.05 1.55 -6.39
C TYR A 321 -7.88 1.17 -7.62
N GLN A 322 -7.22 1.20 -8.80
CA GLN A 322 -7.82 0.87 -10.09
C GLN A 322 -7.76 -0.63 -10.39
N LEU A 323 -8.37 -1.02 -11.50
CA LEU A 323 -8.50 -2.41 -11.94
C LEU A 323 -7.13 -3.03 -12.31
N VAL A 324 -7.09 -4.37 -12.26
CA VAL A 324 -5.99 -5.18 -12.78
C VAL A 324 -6.51 -6.14 -13.84
N HIS A 325 -5.78 -6.24 -14.94
CA HIS A 325 -6.03 -7.20 -16.00
C HIS A 325 -4.85 -8.15 -16.14
N LEU A 326 -5.12 -9.42 -16.38
CA LEU A 326 -4.11 -10.40 -16.71
C LEU A 326 -4.13 -10.67 -18.22
N ILE A 327 -2.95 -10.60 -18.83
CA ILE A 327 -2.73 -10.91 -20.25
C ILE A 327 -1.87 -12.16 -20.34
N GLU A 328 -2.38 -13.20 -20.94
CA GLU A 328 -1.66 -14.44 -21.21
C GLU A 328 -1.67 -14.72 -22.72
N ARG A 329 -0.51 -14.92 -23.31
CA ARG A 329 -0.33 -15.10 -24.76
C ARG A 329 -1.00 -14.01 -25.60
N GLY A 330 -0.92 -12.77 -25.13
CA GLY A 330 -1.52 -11.60 -25.77
C GLY A 330 -3.05 -11.50 -25.65
N VAL A 331 -3.70 -12.36 -24.86
CA VAL A 331 -5.15 -12.36 -24.66
C VAL A 331 -5.49 -11.98 -23.23
N GLN A 332 -6.34 -10.97 -23.07
CA GLN A 332 -6.83 -10.57 -21.75
C GLN A 332 -7.75 -11.65 -21.17
N LYS A 333 -7.41 -12.15 -19.98
CA LYS A 333 -8.25 -13.06 -19.20
C LYS A 333 -9.41 -12.28 -18.56
N LYS A 334 -10.63 -12.79 -18.69
CA LYS A 334 -11.80 -12.18 -18.06
C LYS A 334 -11.82 -12.52 -16.57
N VAL A 335 -12.15 -11.54 -15.74
CA VAL A 335 -12.25 -11.68 -14.28
C VAL A 335 -13.72 -11.57 -13.88
N SER A 336 -14.45 -12.69 -13.77
CA SER A 336 -15.85 -12.69 -13.32
C SER A 336 -16.16 -13.92 -12.47
N LYS A 337 -16.36 -13.75 -11.15
CA LYS A 337 -16.69 -14.82 -10.19
C LYS A 337 -17.93 -15.65 -10.55
N ARG A 338 -18.90 -15.09 -11.30
CA ARG A 338 -20.18 -15.73 -11.60
C ARG A 338 -20.20 -16.67 -12.80
N ARG A 339 -19.12 -16.76 -13.57
CA ARG A 339 -19.07 -17.56 -14.82
C ARG A 339 -17.96 -18.61 -14.89
N GLY A 340 -17.19 -18.82 -13.81
CA GLY A 340 -16.08 -19.77 -13.80
C GLY A 340 -14.81 -19.33 -14.53
N ASP A 341 -14.77 -18.11 -15.08
CA ASP A 341 -13.62 -17.55 -15.82
C ASP A 341 -12.76 -16.63 -14.95
N VAL A 342 -12.65 -16.93 -13.66
CA VAL A 342 -11.89 -16.11 -12.69
C VAL A 342 -10.49 -16.68 -12.53
N VAL A 343 -9.49 -15.84 -12.60
CA VAL A 343 -8.14 -16.22 -12.17
C VAL A 343 -8.02 -16.01 -10.67
N PHE A 344 -7.82 -17.08 -9.94
CA PHE A 344 -7.58 -17.04 -8.50
C PHE A 344 -6.12 -16.67 -8.20
N LEU A 345 -5.90 -16.12 -7.01
CA LEU A 345 -4.58 -15.71 -6.59
C LEU A 345 -3.61 -16.90 -6.51
N ASP A 346 -4.07 -18.06 -6.06
CA ASP A 346 -3.23 -19.27 -6.01
C ASP A 346 -2.71 -19.66 -7.39
N ASP A 347 -3.58 -19.66 -8.42
CA ASP A 347 -3.19 -19.97 -9.79
C ASP A 347 -2.18 -18.96 -10.33
N PHE A 348 -2.36 -17.68 -9.99
CA PHE A 348 -1.43 -16.62 -10.38
C PHE A 348 -0.07 -16.78 -9.68
N ILE A 349 -0.07 -17.07 -8.37
CA ILE A 349 1.18 -17.34 -7.63
C ILE A 349 1.89 -18.59 -8.20
N ASP A 350 1.15 -19.64 -8.56
CA ASP A 350 1.73 -20.84 -9.18
C ASP A 350 2.38 -20.54 -10.53
N ALA A 351 1.79 -19.65 -11.31
CA ALA A 351 2.30 -19.27 -12.62
C ALA A 351 3.57 -18.39 -12.54
N VAL A 352 3.61 -17.39 -11.66
CA VAL A 352 4.66 -16.36 -11.68
C VAL A 352 5.53 -16.31 -10.42
N GLY A 353 5.13 -16.99 -9.33
CA GLY A 353 5.75 -16.89 -8.01
C GLY A 353 5.26 -15.70 -7.19
N VAL A 354 5.41 -15.79 -5.86
CA VAL A 354 4.91 -14.76 -4.91
C VAL A 354 5.56 -13.41 -5.14
N ASP A 355 6.87 -13.35 -5.35
CA ASP A 355 7.60 -12.09 -5.53
C ASP A 355 7.11 -11.34 -6.77
N ALA A 356 6.94 -12.05 -7.90
CA ALA A 356 6.44 -11.45 -9.12
C ALA A 356 4.97 -11.05 -8.97
N ALA A 357 4.13 -11.89 -8.37
CA ALA A 357 2.74 -11.56 -8.12
C ALA A 357 2.60 -10.27 -7.30
N ARG A 358 3.34 -10.14 -6.19
CA ARG A 358 3.33 -8.91 -5.37
C ARG A 358 3.87 -7.70 -6.11
N TRP A 359 5.03 -7.84 -6.78
CA TRP A 359 5.65 -6.74 -7.53
C TRP A 359 4.73 -6.15 -8.58
N TYR A 360 4.18 -6.99 -9.45
CA TYR A 360 3.35 -6.51 -10.57
C TYR A 360 2.05 -5.85 -10.09
N LEU A 361 1.46 -6.31 -8.99
CA LEU A 361 0.23 -5.74 -8.44
C LEU A 361 0.41 -4.34 -7.82
N VAL A 362 1.64 -3.94 -7.46
CA VAL A 362 1.97 -2.61 -6.94
C VAL A 362 2.93 -1.82 -7.84
N SER A 363 3.24 -2.31 -9.05
CA SER A 363 4.21 -1.72 -9.97
C SER A 363 3.77 -0.38 -10.58
N ARG A 364 2.53 0.01 -10.36
CA ARG A 364 1.95 1.29 -10.83
C ARG A 364 1.21 1.95 -9.68
N GLY A 365 1.07 3.27 -9.76
CA GLY A 365 0.28 4.01 -8.80
C GLY A 365 -1.15 3.47 -8.65
N PRO A 366 -1.80 3.71 -7.51
CA PRO A 366 -3.12 3.17 -7.23
C PRO A 366 -4.18 3.69 -8.22
N ASP A 367 -4.02 4.88 -8.75
CA ASP A 367 -4.89 5.55 -9.73
C ASP A 367 -4.80 4.97 -11.14
N GLN A 368 -3.81 4.09 -11.42
CA GLN A 368 -3.59 3.50 -12.73
C GLN A 368 -4.10 2.07 -12.80
N THR A 369 -4.76 1.73 -13.92
CA THR A 369 -5.05 0.34 -14.27
C THR A 369 -3.74 -0.40 -14.58
N ILE A 370 -3.63 -1.65 -14.12
CA ILE A 370 -2.46 -2.49 -14.38
C ILE A 370 -2.82 -3.60 -15.36
N ASP A 371 -2.10 -3.68 -16.46
CA ASP A 371 -2.09 -4.82 -17.37
C ASP A 371 -0.85 -5.67 -17.06
N ILE A 372 -1.04 -6.89 -16.56
CA ILE A 372 0.05 -7.80 -16.21
C ILE A 372 0.19 -8.85 -17.31
N ASP A 373 1.32 -8.82 -18.00
CA ASP A 373 1.75 -9.88 -18.90
C ASP A 373 2.28 -11.05 -18.08
N VAL A 374 1.46 -12.12 -17.98
CA VAL A 374 1.77 -13.31 -17.19
C VAL A 374 2.98 -14.06 -17.73
N ASP A 375 3.13 -14.10 -19.07
CA ASP A 375 4.27 -14.76 -19.72
C ASP A 375 5.57 -14.03 -19.34
N LEU A 376 5.59 -12.69 -19.39
CA LEU A 376 6.73 -11.87 -18.96
C LEU A 376 6.99 -12.02 -17.46
N ALA A 377 5.93 -12.00 -16.64
CA ALA A 377 6.06 -12.13 -15.18
C ALA A 377 6.64 -13.49 -14.74
N ALA A 378 6.43 -14.54 -15.53
CA ALA A 378 7.00 -15.86 -15.31
C ALA A 378 8.41 -16.03 -15.93
N GLU A 379 8.85 -15.12 -16.79
CA GLU A 379 10.11 -15.25 -17.55
C GLU A 379 11.32 -15.07 -16.62
N LYS A 380 12.27 -16.03 -16.68
CA LYS A 380 13.54 -15.97 -15.95
C LYS A 380 14.62 -15.28 -16.80
N SER A 381 14.43 -14.00 -17.09
CA SER A 381 15.36 -13.20 -17.86
C SER A 381 15.44 -11.75 -17.36
N GLN A 382 16.43 -11.01 -17.85
CA GLN A 382 16.61 -9.58 -17.51
C GLN A 382 15.45 -8.68 -17.98
N LYS A 383 14.55 -9.16 -18.84
CA LYS A 383 13.35 -8.43 -19.24
C LYS A 383 12.32 -8.36 -18.12
N ASN A 384 12.31 -9.37 -17.23
CA ASN A 384 11.46 -9.39 -16.05
C ASN A 384 12.14 -8.61 -14.91
N PRO A 385 11.61 -7.46 -14.49
CA PRO A 385 12.22 -6.63 -13.43
C PRO A 385 12.38 -7.38 -12.11
N VAL A 386 11.45 -8.28 -11.79
CA VAL A 386 11.51 -9.08 -10.55
C VAL A 386 12.69 -10.05 -10.58
N TYR A 387 12.86 -10.76 -11.69
CA TYR A 387 14.00 -11.67 -11.87
C TYR A 387 15.34 -10.91 -11.80
N TYR A 388 15.38 -9.70 -12.35
CA TYR A 388 16.58 -8.87 -12.30
C TYR A 388 16.96 -8.50 -10.86
N VAL A 389 15.98 -8.10 -10.03
CA VAL A 389 16.21 -7.82 -8.59
C VAL A 389 16.61 -9.08 -7.83
N GLN A 390 15.93 -10.21 -8.07
CA GLN A 390 16.27 -11.49 -7.46
C GLN A 390 17.69 -11.94 -7.84
N TYR A 391 18.10 -11.73 -9.09
CA TYR A 391 19.45 -12.02 -9.56
C TYR A 391 20.50 -11.16 -8.83
N ALA A 392 20.24 -9.85 -8.67
CA ALA A 392 21.13 -8.97 -7.91
C ALA A 392 21.29 -9.45 -6.45
N HIS A 393 20.19 -9.79 -5.78
CA HIS A 393 20.20 -10.33 -4.42
C HIS A 393 21.00 -11.66 -4.33
N ALA A 394 20.75 -12.58 -5.25
CA ALA A 394 21.47 -13.86 -5.29
C ALA A 394 22.99 -13.66 -5.49
N ARG A 395 23.37 -12.68 -6.30
CA ARG A 395 24.77 -12.30 -6.54
C ARG A 395 25.43 -11.73 -5.29
N ILE A 396 24.76 -10.82 -4.58
CA ILE A 396 25.21 -10.26 -3.30
C ILE A 396 25.39 -11.38 -2.26
N ALA A 397 24.40 -12.27 -2.14
CA ALA A 397 24.50 -13.43 -1.26
C ALA A 397 25.67 -14.35 -1.61
N GLY A 398 25.96 -14.50 -2.91
CA GLY A 398 27.14 -15.24 -3.38
C GLY A 398 28.47 -14.58 -2.97
N ILE A 399 28.56 -13.27 -3.10
CA ILE A 399 29.73 -12.49 -2.66
C ILE A 399 29.95 -12.66 -1.14
N ARG A 400 28.88 -12.52 -0.35
CA ARG A 400 28.95 -12.69 1.12
C ARG A 400 29.45 -14.09 1.51
N ARG A 401 28.93 -15.16 0.88
CA ARG A 401 29.40 -16.53 1.13
C ARG A 401 30.89 -16.71 0.77
N ASN A 402 31.34 -16.13 -0.34
CA ASN A 402 32.73 -16.23 -0.75
C ASN A 402 33.68 -15.42 0.15
N ALA A 403 33.15 -14.42 0.85
CA ALA A 403 33.88 -13.60 1.81
C ALA A 403 33.88 -14.19 3.24
N GLU A 404 33.20 -15.31 3.48
CA GLU A 404 33.21 -15.99 4.79
C GLU A 404 34.65 -16.35 5.19
N GLY A 405 35.11 -15.84 6.36
CA GLY A 405 36.47 -16.05 6.87
C GLY A 405 37.48 -15.01 6.37
N ALA A 406 37.11 -14.07 5.52
CA ALA A 406 37.96 -12.92 5.20
C ALA A 406 37.95 -11.91 6.36
N GLU A 407 39.09 -11.30 6.66
CA GLU A 407 39.13 -10.14 7.56
C GLU A 407 38.51 -8.93 6.83
N VAL A 408 37.33 -8.51 7.32
CA VAL A 408 36.64 -7.33 6.82
C VAL A 408 36.88 -6.19 7.80
N SER A 409 37.42 -5.06 7.31
CA SER A 409 37.55 -3.84 8.13
C SER A 409 36.17 -3.32 8.54
N ALA A 410 36.03 -2.93 9.81
CA ALA A 410 34.85 -2.22 10.28
C ALA A 410 34.80 -0.76 9.76
N GLU A 411 35.95 -0.23 9.35
CA GLU A 411 36.05 1.14 8.82
C GLU A 411 35.93 1.15 7.31
N PRO A 412 35.15 2.09 6.73
CA PRO A 412 35.08 2.29 5.29
C PRO A 412 36.47 2.54 4.69
N PRO A 413 36.75 2.07 3.47
CA PRO A 413 38.03 2.30 2.82
C PRO A 413 38.27 3.80 2.58
N ALA A 414 39.58 4.22 2.61
CA ALA A 414 39.95 5.61 2.39
C ALA A 414 39.66 6.08 0.95
N GLU A 415 39.77 5.18 0.00
CA GLU A 415 39.45 5.41 -1.41
C GLU A 415 38.33 4.48 -1.87
N LEU A 416 37.35 5.05 -2.55
CA LEU A 416 36.19 4.35 -3.09
C LEU A 416 36.22 4.43 -4.63
N ALA A 417 35.92 3.32 -5.29
CA ALA A 417 35.72 3.28 -6.73
C ALA A 417 34.49 4.11 -7.13
N VAL A 418 34.40 4.49 -8.41
CA VAL A 418 33.27 5.29 -8.91
C VAL A 418 31.94 4.57 -8.70
N GLU A 419 31.90 3.26 -8.96
CA GLU A 419 30.73 2.41 -8.78
C GLU A 419 30.30 2.30 -7.31
N GLU A 420 31.26 2.30 -6.39
CA GLU A 420 30.99 2.30 -4.94
C GLU A 420 30.38 3.63 -4.49
N ARG A 421 30.92 4.76 -4.99
CA ARG A 421 30.37 6.09 -4.75
C ARG A 421 28.95 6.21 -5.29
N ASP A 422 28.69 5.69 -6.49
CA ASP A 422 27.35 5.68 -7.09
C ASP A 422 26.36 4.84 -6.28
N LEU A 423 26.79 3.70 -5.74
CA LEU A 423 25.96 2.89 -4.86
C LEU A 423 25.63 3.63 -3.56
N ILE A 424 26.62 4.26 -2.92
CA ILE A 424 26.42 5.02 -1.69
C ILE A 424 25.41 6.17 -1.92
N LYS A 425 25.53 6.91 -3.03
CA LYS A 425 24.56 7.96 -3.39
C LYS A 425 23.14 7.40 -3.54
N ARG A 426 23.00 6.24 -4.21
CA ARG A 426 21.68 5.58 -4.36
C ARG A 426 21.08 5.15 -3.03
N LEU A 427 21.91 4.66 -2.13
CA LEU A 427 21.45 4.30 -0.79
C LEU A 427 21.13 5.56 0.05
N ALA A 428 21.89 6.64 -0.09
CA ALA A 428 21.63 7.90 0.61
C ALA A 428 20.33 8.59 0.18
N GLU A 429 19.82 8.30 -1.02
CA GLU A 429 18.52 8.78 -1.53
C GLU A 429 17.34 7.94 -1.03
N PHE A 430 17.59 6.71 -0.56
CA PHE A 430 16.53 5.76 -0.17
C PHE A 430 15.55 6.30 0.89
N PRO A 431 16.00 6.99 1.97
CA PRO A 431 15.10 7.50 2.99
C PRO A 431 14.07 8.50 2.45
N ALA A 432 14.48 9.38 1.54
CA ALA A 432 13.58 10.34 0.91
C ALA A 432 12.52 9.63 0.03
N VAL A 433 12.95 8.62 -0.74
CA VAL A 433 12.05 7.82 -1.57
C VAL A 433 11.00 7.09 -0.73
N VAL A 434 11.40 6.55 0.42
CA VAL A 434 10.46 5.86 1.33
C VAL A 434 9.50 6.84 1.99
N ALA A 435 9.97 8.05 2.35
CA ALA A 435 9.12 9.06 2.97
C ALA A 435 8.10 9.67 1.99
N GLU A 436 8.40 9.67 0.69
CA GLU A 436 7.49 10.14 -0.38
C GLU A 436 6.45 9.08 -0.77
N ALA A 437 6.76 7.80 -0.60
CA ALA A 437 5.92 6.68 -1.01
C ALA A 437 4.69 6.50 -0.11
#